data_f7a93db14cc37af72b64f074967abef8
#
_entry.id   f7a93db14cc37af72b64f074967abef8
#
_cell.length_a   1.000
_cell.length_b   1.000
_cell.length_c   1.000
_cell.angle_alpha   90.00
_cell.angle_beta   90.00
_cell.angle_gamma   90.00
#
_symmetry.space_group_name_H-M   'P 1'
#
loop_
_entity.id
_entity.type
_entity.pdbx_description
1 polymer ?
#
loop_
_entity_poly.entity_id
_entity_poly.type
_entity_poly.pdbx_seq_one_letter_code
_entity_poly.pdbx_strand_id
1 'polypeptide(L)'
;MSTYHHGDLRAALLRAAGKILEEKGIAGLSLREAARQAEVSHNAPYRHFADRESLLAALAAEGFAILSQDLEAAGREMGAAYVGFALQHPQRFRLMFGGLLPIAKYEDLRVSAGRAYQALVELMKSHKEIADPEAAAAAAWSLVHGLSHLLLDGHFAQEQREEFVKQVLGAVRFAAAAQRSA
;
A
#
# COMPACT_ATOMS: atom_id res chain seq x y z
N MET A 1 11.90 -11.50 -34.65
CA MET A 1 10.59 -11.86 -34.04
C MET A 1 10.86 -12.15 -32.57
N SER A 2 10.50 -11.20 -31.69
CA SER A 2 10.75 -11.34 -30.24
C SER A 2 9.78 -12.37 -29.67
N THR A 3 10.30 -13.43 -29.06
CA THR A 3 9.53 -14.43 -28.31
C THR A 3 8.96 -13.80 -27.06
N TYR A 4 7.71 -13.39 -27.13
CA TYR A 4 6.95 -12.85 -26.00
C TYR A 4 6.66 -13.97 -25.01
N HIS A 5 7.40 -14.03 -23.90
CA HIS A 5 7.16 -14.99 -22.83
C HIS A 5 5.87 -14.65 -22.07
N HIS A 6 4.98 -15.63 -21.86
CA HIS A 6 3.67 -15.43 -21.20
C HIS A 6 3.77 -14.80 -19.79
N GLY A 7 4.87 -15.00 -19.07
CA GLY A 7 5.13 -14.31 -17.78
C GLY A 7 5.42 -12.83 -17.92
N ASP A 8 5.96 -12.41 -19.06
CA ASP A 8 6.28 -11.00 -19.32
C ASP A 8 5.02 -10.15 -19.63
N LEU A 9 4.01 -10.75 -20.27
CA LEU A 9 2.77 -10.04 -20.62
C LEU A 9 1.95 -9.63 -19.39
N ARG A 10 1.77 -10.52 -18.39
CA ARG A 10 1.06 -10.18 -17.17
C ARG A 10 1.77 -9.04 -16.43
N ALA A 11 3.08 -9.13 -16.29
CA ALA A 11 3.89 -8.09 -15.66
C ALA A 11 3.86 -6.78 -16.48
N ALA A 12 3.92 -6.84 -17.80
CA ALA A 12 3.80 -5.65 -18.66
C ALA A 12 2.45 -4.96 -18.49
N LEU A 13 1.36 -5.72 -18.43
CA LEU A 13 0.01 -5.21 -18.19
C LEU A 13 -0.14 -4.56 -16.80
N LEU A 14 0.45 -5.17 -15.77
CA LEU A 14 0.44 -4.61 -14.40
C LEU A 14 1.25 -3.32 -14.33
N ARG A 15 2.44 -3.27 -14.95
CA ARG A 15 3.23 -2.03 -15.02
C ARG A 15 2.47 -0.91 -15.74
N ALA A 16 1.85 -1.22 -16.89
CA ALA A 16 1.04 -0.27 -17.65
C ALA A 16 -0.16 0.22 -16.84
N ALA A 17 -0.87 -0.70 -16.18
CA ALA A 17 -2.02 -0.39 -15.35
C ALA A 17 -1.62 0.43 -14.10
N GLY A 18 -0.48 0.13 -13.48
CA GLY A 18 0.06 0.92 -12.36
C GLY A 18 0.34 2.38 -12.77
N LYS A 19 0.94 2.59 -13.95
CA LYS A 19 1.17 3.93 -14.48
C LYS A 19 -0.14 4.70 -14.73
N ILE A 20 -1.14 4.04 -15.36
CA ILE A 20 -2.45 4.63 -15.59
C ILE A 20 -3.14 4.97 -14.25
N LEU A 21 -3.02 4.09 -13.25
CA LEU A 21 -3.58 4.31 -11.92
C LEU A 21 -3.05 5.60 -11.29
N GLU A 22 -1.73 5.82 -11.31
CA GLU A 22 -1.14 7.03 -10.72
C GLU A 22 -1.45 8.30 -11.53
N GLU A 23 -1.52 8.22 -12.86
CA GLU A 23 -1.78 9.37 -13.73
C GLU A 23 -3.26 9.75 -13.78
N LYS A 24 -4.18 8.77 -13.83
CA LYS A 24 -5.61 8.98 -14.11
C LYS A 24 -6.55 8.48 -13.02
N GLY A 25 -6.00 7.94 -11.94
CA GLY A 25 -6.76 7.34 -10.86
C GLY A 25 -7.48 6.05 -11.25
N ILE A 26 -8.23 5.49 -10.29
CA ILE A 26 -8.98 4.24 -10.46
C ILE A 26 -10.01 4.34 -11.59
N ALA A 27 -10.62 5.51 -11.77
CA ALA A 27 -11.66 5.73 -12.80
C ALA A 27 -11.11 5.62 -14.23
N GLY A 28 -9.85 6.03 -14.45
CA GLY A 28 -9.19 5.97 -15.76
C GLY A 28 -8.70 4.58 -16.17
N LEU A 29 -8.74 3.60 -15.26
CA LEU A 29 -8.16 2.28 -15.51
C LEU A 29 -9.18 1.31 -16.10
N SER A 30 -8.81 0.68 -17.22
CA SER A 30 -9.53 -0.42 -17.84
C SER A 30 -8.57 -1.43 -18.47
N LEU A 31 -9.03 -2.66 -18.73
CA LEU A 31 -8.23 -3.69 -19.43
C LEU A 31 -7.79 -3.23 -20.82
N ARG A 32 -8.67 -2.49 -21.54
CA ARG A 32 -8.36 -1.95 -22.86
C ARG A 32 -7.28 -0.88 -22.79
N GLU A 33 -7.37 0.02 -21.83
CA GLU A 33 -6.37 1.08 -21.66
C GLU A 33 -5.02 0.49 -21.20
N ALA A 34 -5.02 -0.52 -20.32
CA ALA A 34 -3.81 -1.26 -19.96
C ALA A 34 -3.17 -1.95 -21.18
N ALA A 35 -3.97 -2.59 -22.03
CA ALA A 35 -3.48 -3.19 -23.28
C ALA A 35 -2.86 -2.15 -24.21
N ARG A 36 -3.54 -1.01 -24.41
CA ARG A 36 -3.06 0.10 -25.24
C ARG A 36 -1.73 0.66 -24.71
N GLN A 37 -1.62 0.87 -23.41
CA GLN A 37 -0.42 1.38 -22.76
C GLN A 37 0.74 0.36 -22.80
N ALA A 38 0.43 -0.94 -22.78
CA ALA A 38 1.41 -2.02 -22.89
C ALA A 38 1.75 -2.39 -24.36
N GLU A 39 1.16 -1.69 -25.33
CA GLU A 39 1.36 -1.91 -26.78
C GLU A 39 1.03 -3.35 -27.20
N VAL A 40 -0.01 -3.93 -26.62
CA VAL A 40 -0.47 -5.28 -26.94
C VAL A 40 -1.91 -5.28 -27.47
N SER A 41 -2.32 -6.40 -28.05
CA SER A 41 -3.69 -6.57 -28.57
C SER A 41 -4.71 -6.35 -27.47
N HIS A 42 -5.86 -5.73 -27.79
CA HIS A 42 -6.93 -5.44 -26.84
C HIS A 42 -7.54 -6.71 -26.20
N ASN A 43 -7.35 -7.87 -26.80
CA ASN A 43 -7.78 -9.17 -26.25
C ASN A 43 -6.72 -9.82 -25.33
N ALA A 44 -5.48 -9.35 -25.37
CA ALA A 44 -4.38 -9.96 -24.60
C ALA A 44 -4.62 -9.96 -23.07
N PRO A 45 -5.15 -8.88 -22.45
CA PRO A 45 -5.38 -8.84 -21.01
C PRO A 45 -6.33 -9.93 -20.51
N TYR A 46 -7.34 -10.30 -21.30
CA TYR A 46 -8.38 -11.26 -20.87
C TYR A 46 -7.85 -12.69 -20.67
N ARG A 47 -6.62 -12.96 -21.09
CA ARG A 47 -5.92 -14.22 -20.76
C ARG A 47 -5.38 -14.27 -19.34
N HIS A 48 -5.23 -13.10 -18.69
CA HIS A 48 -4.62 -12.95 -17.36
C HIS A 48 -5.58 -12.36 -16.32
N PHE A 49 -6.56 -11.57 -16.77
CA PHE A 49 -7.52 -10.89 -15.92
C PHE A 49 -8.91 -11.09 -16.51
N ALA A 50 -9.80 -11.73 -15.73
CA ALA A 50 -11.17 -12.01 -16.18
C ALA A 50 -11.96 -10.73 -16.44
N ASP A 51 -11.72 -9.70 -15.60
CA ASP A 51 -12.41 -8.43 -15.62
C ASP A 51 -11.53 -7.31 -15.04
N ARG A 52 -12.08 -6.09 -15.01
CA ARG A 52 -11.43 -4.91 -14.43
C ARG A 52 -11.14 -5.09 -12.93
N GLU A 53 -12.04 -5.73 -12.19
CA GLU A 53 -11.88 -5.93 -10.75
C GLU A 53 -10.68 -6.82 -10.44
N SER A 54 -10.48 -7.91 -11.21
CA SER A 54 -9.31 -8.78 -11.06
C SER A 54 -7.99 -8.09 -11.39
N LEU A 55 -7.97 -7.14 -12.34
CA LEU A 55 -6.80 -6.31 -12.61
C LEU A 55 -6.51 -5.36 -11.44
N LEU A 56 -7.55 -4.71 -10.90
CA LEU A 56 -7.44 -3.82 -9.73
C LEU A 56 -6.96 -4.60 -8.50
N ALA A 57 -7.48 -5.81 -8.28
CA ALA A 57 -7.05 -6.67 -7.18
C ALA A 57 -5.57 -7.06 -7.28
N ALA A 58 -5.11 -7.39 -8.49
CA ALA A 58 -3.69 -7.69 -8.72
C ALA A 58 -2.79 -6.47 -8.49
N LEU A 59 -3.23 -5.26 -8.89
CA LEU A 59 -2.51 -4.01 -8.59
C LEU A 59 -2.46 -3.70 -7.10
N ALA A 60 -3.56 -3.93 -6.38
CA ALA A 60 -3.59 -3.74 -4.93
C ALA A 60 -2.67 -4.76 -4.22
N ALA A 61 -2.66 -6.03 -4.68
CA ALA A 61 -1.75 -7.05 -4.16
C ALA A 61 -0.27 -6.66 -4.35
N GLU A 62 0.08 -6.13 -5.53
CA GLU A 62 1.42 -5.59 -5.80
C GLU A 62 1.73 -4.39 -4.88
N GLY A 63 0.76 -3.50 -4.65
CA GLY A 63 0.89 -2.38 -3.73
C GLY A 63 1.18 -2.83 -2.29
N PHE A 64 0.47 -3.84 -1.78
CA PHE A 64 0.75 -4.41 -0.46
C PHE A 64 2.10 -5.11 -0.40
N ALA A 65 2.56 -5.75 -1.49
CA ALA A 65 3.88 -6.36 -1.55
C ALA A 65 5.01 -5.31 -1.48
N ILE A 66 4.86 -4.20 -2.20
CA ILE A 66 5.80 -3.06 -2.13
C ILE A 66 5.81 -2.48 -0.72
N LEU A 67 4.62 -2.19 -0.16
CA LEU A 67 4.50 -1.67 1.21
C LEU A 67 5.17 -2.60 2.22
N SER A 68 4.97 -3.92 2.13
CA SER A 68 5.63 -4.89 3.03
C SER A 68 7.15 -4.80 2.96
N GLN A 69 7.72 -4.69 1.75
CA GLN A 69 9.16 -4.54 1.55
C GLN A 69 9.69 -3.24 2.16
N ASP A 70 8.99 -2.13 1.96
CA ASP A 70 9.35 -0.84 2.53
C ASP A 70 9.32 -0.87 4.07
N LEU A 71 8.30 -1.50 4.65
CA LEU A 71 8.16 -1.64 6.09
C LEU A 71 9.26 -2.53 6.69
N GLU A 72 9.56 -3.66 6.08
CA GLU A 72 10.63 -4.57 6.51
C GLU A 72 12.01 -3.89 6.43
N ALA A 73 12.28 -3.16 5.35
CA ALA A 73 13.52 -2.41 5.16
C ALA A 73 13.68 -1.27 6.17
N ALA A 74 12.60 -0.59 6.53
CA ALA A 74 12.61 0.55 7.44
C ALA A 74 12.77 0.17 8.93
N GLY A 75 12.47 -1.06 9.31
CA GLY A 75 12.59 -1.53 10.69
C GLY A 75 11.88 -0.60 11.68
N ARG A 76 12.63 0.08 12.57
CA ARG A 76 12.06 0.99 13.58
C ARG A 76 11.38 2.24 13.00
N GLU A 77 11.72 2.64 11.77
CA GLU A 77 11.14 3.78 11.07
C GLU A 77 9.92 3.38 10.22
N MET A 78 9.35 2.21 10.47
CA MET A 78 8.21 1.64 9.75
C MET A 78 7.01 2.61 9.65
N GLY A 79 6.75 3.40 10.69
CA GLY A 79 5.69 4.42 10.68
C GLY A 79 5.94 5.52 9.64
N ALA A 80 7.18 6.01 9.52
CA ALA A 80 7.55 7.00 8.51
C ALA A 80 7.52 6.40 7.10
N ALA A 81 7.98 5.15 6.94
CA ALA A 81 7.92 4.42 5.67
C ALA A 81 6.48 4.23 5.19
N TYR A 82 5.54 3.88 6.09
CA TYR A 82 4.12 3.76 5.77
C TYR A 82 3.55 5.06 5.21
N VAL A 83 3.77 6.17 5.91
CA VAL A 83 3.30 7.50 5.45
C VAL A 83 3.99 7.89 4.15
N GLY A 84 5.30 7.63 4.03
CA GLY A 84 6.07 7.84 2.81
C GLY A 84 5.49 7.11 1.61
N PHE A 85 5.15 5.82 1.75
CA PHE A 85 4.49 5.04 0.71
C PHE A 85 3.16 5.68 0.27
N ALA A 86 2.32 6.08 1.22
CA ALA A 86 1.04 6.73 0.92
C ALA A 86 1.21 8.02 0.10
N LEU A 87 2.19 8.84 0.47
CA LEU A 87 2.47 10.11 -0.22
C LEU A 87 3.13 9.92 -1.60
N GLN A 88 3.96 8.89 -1.77
CA GLN A 88 4.61 8.56 -3.05
C GLN A 88 3.65 7.87 -4.02
N HIS A 89 2.69 7.08 -3.52
CA HIS A 89 1.76 6.29 -4.31
C HIS A 89 0.29 6.55 -3.94
N PRO A 90 -0.20 7.79 -4.05
CA PRO A 90 -1.51 8.19 -3.50
C PRO A 90 -2.69 7.43 -4.10
N GLN A 91 -2.67 7.16 -5.41
CA GLN A 91 -3.76 6.45 -6.05
C GLN A 91 -3.73 4.94 -5.75
N ARG A 92 -2.53 4.37 -5.62
CA ARG A 92 -2.35 2.98 -5.20
C ARG A 92 -2.78 2.79 -3.74
N PHE A 93 -2.43 3.71 -2.87
CA PHE A 93 -2.86 3.71 -1.47
C PHE A 93 -4.40 3.76 -1.36
N ARG A 94 -5.06 4.64 -2.13
CA ARG A 94 -6.52 4.71 -2.18
C ARG A 94 -7.15 3.44 -2.76
N LEU A 95 -6.52 2.78 -3.73
CA LEU A 95 -6.98 1.49 -4.25
C LEU A 95 -6.91 0.39 -3.19
N MET A 96 -5.80 0.33 -2.44
CA MET A 96 -5.56 -0.70 -1.42
C MET A 96 -6.53 -0.61 -0.24
N PHE A 97 -6.82 0.61 0.21
CA PHE A 97 -7.53 0.87 1.47
C PHE A 97 -8.91 1.51 1.31
N GLY A 98 -9.33 1.87 0.11
CA GLY A 98 -10.59 2.58 -0.15
C GLY A 98 -11.85 1.71 -0.09
N GLY A 99 -11.77 0.45 0.31
CA GLY A 99 -12.95 -0.43 0.45
C GLY A 99 -13.59 -0.88 -0.88
N LEU A 100 -12.96 -0.57 -2.02
CA LEU A 100 -13.49 -0.89 -3.35
C LEU A 100 -13.41 -2.39 -3.68
N LEU A 101 -12.43 -3.09 -3.12
CA LEU A 101 -12.11 -4.47 -3.47
C LEU A 101 -12.51 -5.45 -2.36
N PRO A 102 -13.21 -6.54 -2.69
CA PRO A 102 -13.49 -7.61 -1.75
C PRO A 102 -12.23 -8.45 -1.52
N ILE A 103 -11.40 -8.07 -0.54
CA ILE A 103 -10.06 -8.65 -0.27
C ILE A 103 -10.16 -10.18 -0.17
N ALA A 104 -11.19 -10.73 0.49
CA ALA A 104 -11.37 -12.16 0.68
C ALA A 104 -11.59 -12.95 -0.64
N LYS A 105 -12.02 -12.28 -1.71
CA LYS A 105 -12.28 -12.92 -3.02
C LYS A 105 -11.00 -13.24 -3.78
N TYR A 106 -9.93 -12.49 -3.54
CA TYR A 106 -8.68 -12.58 -4.29
C TYR A 106 -7.55 -13.05 -3.37
N GLU A 107 -7.11 -14.30 -3.57
CA GLU A 107 -6.11 -14.93 -2.71
C GLU A 107 -4.79 -14.16 -2.64
N ASP A 108 -4.24 -13.74 -3.79
CA ASP A 108 -3.00 -12.97 -3.84
C ASP A 108 -3.13 -11.65 -3.05
N LEU A 109 -4.28 -10.97 -3.15
CA LEU A 109 -4.56 -9.73 -2.44
C LEU A 109 -4.67 -9.98 -0.93
N ARG A 110 -5.39 -11.02 -0.52
CA ARG A 110 -5.55 -11.41 0.87
C ARG A 110 -4.21 -11.73 1.53
N VAL A 111 -3.38 -12.52 0.84
CA VAL A 111 -2.05 -12.91 1.33
C VAL A 111 -1.14 -11.69 1.44
N SER A 112 -1.09 -10.83 0.42
CA SER A 112 -0.22 -9.65 0.43
C SER A 112 -0.65 -8.64 1.49
N ALA A 113 -1.95 -8.38 1.67
CA ALA A 113 -2.47 -7.50 2.71
C ALA A 113 -2.17 -8.06 4.11
N GLY A 114 -2.37 -9.37 4.32
CA GLY A 114 -2.04 -10.03 5.59
C GLY A 114 -0.55 -9.93 5.93
N ARG A 115 0.34 -10.08 4.94
CA ARG A 115 1.79 -9.98 5.14
C ARG A 115 2.22 -8.58 5.59
N ALA A 116 1.65 -7.52 5.00
CA ALA A 116 1.93 -6.14 5.42
C ALA A 116 1.54 -5.90 6.88
N TYR A 117 0.40 -6.42 7.34
CA TYR A 117 -0.02 -6.31 8.75
C TYR A 117 0.86 -7.14 9.68
N GLN A 118 1.22 -8.37 9.29
CA GLN A 118 2.07 -9.25 10.10
C GLN A 118 3.46 -8.66 10.36
N ALA A 119 4.04 -7.94 9.41
CA ALA A 119 5.32 -7.25 9.63
C ALA A 119 5.24 -6.29 10.83
N LEU A 120 4.13 -5.57 10.97
CA LEU A 120 3.90 -4.67 12.12
C LEU A 120 3.68 -5.45 13.43
N VAL A 121 2.93 -6.55 13.40
CA VAL A 121 2.72 -7.41 14.57
C VAL A 121 4.05 -8.00 15.06
N GLU A 122 4.90 -8.48 14.16
CA GLU A 122 6.22 -9.01 14.52
C GLU A 122 7.14 -7.93 15.12
N LEU A 123 7.08 -6.69 14.61
CA LEU A 123 7.77 -5.57 15.24
C LEU A 123 7.29 -5.36 16.67
N MET A 124 5.97 -5.38 16.94
CA MET A 124 5.43 -5.21 18.29
C MET A 124 5.83 -6.37 19.22
N LYS A 125 5.84 -7.62 18.74
CA LYS A 125 6.32 -8.78 19.50
C LYS A 125 7.80 -8.70 19.89
N SER A 126 8.63 -8.00 19.12
CA SER A 126 10.04 -7.81 19.45
C SER A 126 10.26 -6.93 20.69
N HIS A 127 9.24 -6.18 21.13
CA HIS A 127 9.27 -5.30 22.29
C HIS A 127 8.64 -6.02 23.50
N LYS A 128 9.48 -6.56 24.38
CA LYS A 128 9.05 -7.39 25.54
C LYS A 128 8.14 -6.68 26.53
N GLU A 129 8.14 -5.34 26.53
CA GLU A 129 7.29 -4.49 27.37
C GLU A 129 5.85 -4.36 26.84
N ILE A 130 5.56 -4.78 25.61
CA ILE A 130 4.23 -4.74 25.03
C ILE A 130 3.45 -5.99 25.44
N ALA A 131 2.42 -5.83 26.28
CA ALA A 131 1.60 -6.92 26.80
C ALA A 131 0.70 -7.54 25.70
N ASP A 132 0.16 -6.72 24.80
CA ASP A 132 -0.68 -7.14 23.68
C ASP A 132 -0.12 -6.58 22.37
N PRO A 133 0.72 -7.36 21.66
CA PRO A 133 1.32 -6.92 20.40
C PRO A 133 0.31 -6.68 19.27
N GLU A 134 -0.81 -7.40 19.23
CA GLU A 134 -1.82 -7.23 18.20
C GLU A 134 -2.59 -5.93 18.39
N ALA A 135 -3.02 -5.62 19.61
CA ALA A 135 -3.65 -4.35 19.93
C ALA A 135 -2.70 -3.18 19.68
N ALA A 136 -1.42 -3.32 20.05
CA ALA A 136 -0.40 -2.30 19.78
C ALA A 136 -0.18 -2.08 18.27
N ALA A 137 -0.13 -3.16 17.48
CA ALA A 137 -0.04 -3.08 16.02
C ALA A 137 -1.25 -2.38 15.41
N ALA A 138 -2.46 -2.73 15.85
CA ALA A 138 -3.69 -2.08 15.39
C ALA A 138 -3.70 -0.58 15.72
N ALA A 139 -3.28 -0.18 16.93
CA ALA A 139 -3.19 1.21 17.34
C ALA A 139 -2.15 1.98 16.52
N ALA A 140 -0.96 1.42 16.33
CA ALA A 140 0.10 2.02 15.51
C ALA A 140 -0.35 2.19 14.05
N TRP A 141 -0.99 1.16 13.50
CA TRP A 141 -1.53 1.24 12.14
C TRP A 141 -2.62 2.32 12.02
N SER A 142 -3.57 2.37 12.95
CA SER A 142 -4.63 3.38 12.96
C SER A 142 -4.06 4.80 12.95
N LEU A 143 -2.98 5.04 13.69
CA LEU A 143 -2.29 6.33 13.72
C LEU A 143 -1.69 6.71 12.36
N VAL A 144 -0.83 5.85 11.80
CA VAL A 144 -0.13 6.16 10.55
C VAL A 144 -1.09 6.18 9.36
N HIS A 145 -2.13 5.34 9.39
CA HIS A 145 -3.17 5.32 8.38
C HIS A 145 -4.02 6.60 8.40
N GLY A 146 -4.48 7.02 9.58
CA GLY A 146 -5.20 8.28 9.75
C GLY A 146 -4.35 9.50 9.35
N LEU A 147 -3.08 9.55 9.76
CA LEU A 147 -2.15 10.60 9.36
C LEU A 147 -1.97 10.64 7.84
N SER A 148 -1.81 9.48 7.19
CA SER A 148 -1.68 9.38 5.73
C SER A 148 -2.90 9.97 5.02
N HIS A 149 -4.12 9.62 5.44
CA HIS A 149 -5.35 10.17 4.88
C HIS A 149 -5.44 11.68 5.06
N LEU A 150 -5.19 12.19 6.27
CA LEU A 150 -5.23 13.63 6.56
C LEU A 150 -4.23 14.42 5.70
N LEU A 151 -3.04 13.86 5.43
CA LEU A 151 -2.05 14.47 4.55
C LEU A 151 -2.48 14.41 3.07
N LEU A 152 -3.02 13.28 2.61
CA LEU A 152 -3.49 13.10 1.23
C LEU A 152 -4.71 13.96 0.90
N ASP A 153 -5.57 14.22 1.90
CA ASP A 153 -6.76 15.03 1.75
C ASP A 153 -6.50 16.54 1.98
N GLY A 154 -5.23 16.91 2.24
CA GLY A 154 -4.79 18.31 2.31
C GLY A 154 -5.14 19.02 3.60
N HIS A 155 -5.45 18.29 4.69
CA HIS A 155 -5.74 18.90 6.00
C HIS A 155 -4.51 19.54 6.67
N PHE A 156 -3.31 19.21 6.21
CA PHE A 156 -2.05 19.82 6.67
C PHE A 156 -1.29 20.43 5.50
N ALA A 157 -0.59 21.54 5.74
CA ALA A 157 0.22 22.22 4.74
C ALA A 157 1.26 21.24 4.12
N GLN A 158 1.50 21.40 2.81
CA GLN A 158 2.41 20.53 2.08
C GLN A 158 3.90 20.82 2.36
N GLU A 159 4.16 22.02 2.83
CA GLU A 159 5.49 22.50 3.16
C GLU A 159 5.96 21.78 4.44
N GLN A 160 7.15 21.16 4.41
CA GLN A 160 7.75 20.44 5.54
C GLN A 160 7.04 19.15 5.98
N ARG A 161 6.34 18.45 5.06
CA ARG A 161 5.61 17.21 5.40
C ARG A 161 6.46 16.15 6.09
N GLU A 162 7.69 15.92 5.65
CA GLU A 162 8.57 14.91 6.25
C GLU A 162 8.90 15.24 7.71
N GLU A 163 9.21 16.49 7.99
CA GLU A 163 9.48 16.94 9.35
C GLU A 163 8.23 16.87 10.23
N PHE A 164 7.08 17.25 9.71
CA PHE A 164 5.81 17.13 10.41
C PHE A 164 5.48 15.67 10.76
N VAL A 165 5.67 14.74 9.82
CA VAL A 165 5.48 13.29 10.08
C VAL A 165 6.39 12.81 11.21
N LYS A 166 7.68 13.19 11.21
CA LYS A 166 8.61 12.86 12.30
C LYS A 166 8.16 13.41 13.63
N GLN A 167 7.70 14.65 13.67
CA GLN A 167 7.20 15.31 14.88
C GLN A 167 5.96 14.61 15.44
N VAL A 168 4.98 14.26 14.59
CA VAL A 168 3.76 13.54 15.01
C VAL A 168 4.12 12.17 15.57
N LEU A 169 4.94 11.38 14.87
CA LEU A 169 5.37 10.07 15.32
C LEU A 169 6.22 10.14 16.60
N GLY A 170 7.05 11.18 16.75
CA GLY A 170 7.83 11.46 17.95
C GLY A 170 6.96 11.82 19.15
N ALA A 171 5.93 12.64 18.96
CA ALA A 171 5.01 13.05 20.01
C ALA A 171 4.27 11.85 20.63
N VAL A 172 3.86 10.88 19.83
CA VAL A 172 3.18 9.67 20.32
C VAL A 172 4.13 8.78 21.13
N ARG A 173 5.39 8.62 20.70
CA ARG A 173 6.41 7.89 21.49
C ARG A 173 6.64 8.54 22.85
N PHE A 174 6.68 9.87 22.93
CA PHE A 174 6.84 10.62 24.17
C PHE A 174 5.65 10.46 25.12
N ALA A 175 4.43 10.56 24.62
CA ALA A 175 3.21 10.37 25.41
C ALA A 175 3.12 8.96 26.00
N ALA A 176 3.47 7.92 25.24
CA ALA A 176 3.52 6.55 25.73
C ALA A 176 4.60 6.31 26.78
N ALA A 177 5.73 7.02 26.75
CA ALA A 177 6.77 6.93 27.77
C ALA A 177 6.35 7.64 29.07
N ALA A 178 5.69 8.82 28.99
CA ALA A 178 5.23 9.56 30.14
C ALA A 178 4.18 8.79 30.97
N GLN A 179 3.29 8.04 30.32
CA GLN A 179 2.29 7.22 31.02
C GLN A 179 2.89 6.04 31.82
N ARG A 180 4.11 5.59 31.50
CA ARG A 180 4.82 4.53 32.22
C ARG A 180 5.57 5.03 33.46
N SER A 181 5.72 6.32 33.59
CA SER A 181 6.46 6.95 34.71
C SER A 181 5.54 7.55 35.77
N ALA A 182 4.22 7.45 35.58
CA ALA A 182 3.16 7.88 36.50
C ALA A 182 2.50 6.66 37.16
#